data_0de280c66578d4563c616f9004939334
#
_entry.id   0de280c66578d4563c616f9004939334
#
_cell.length_a   1.000
_cell.length_b   1.000
_cell.length_c   1.000
_cell.angle_alpha   90.00
_cell.angle_beta   90.00
_cell.angle_gamma   90.00
#
_symmetry.space_group_name_H-M   'P 1'
#
loop_
_entity.id
_entity.type
_entity.pdbx_description
1 polymer ?
#
loop_
_entity_poly.entity_id
_entity_poly.type
_entity_poly.pdbx_seq_one_letter_code
_entity_poly.pdbx_strand_id
1 'polypeptide(L)'
;IAGKPMIVRAAGCLPKPDQWIFVCRQEHIAEAQIDCELRKLFTPAEIISVDRLTEGQACTCLLAKDKLASGAVLTIGACDNAMNYDPAHFEAAISAPDCDALIWTFRRNPAVLQDPRMYGWVDADAAGRVRRVSVKVPLSDKPMNDHAVIGAFTFKRAGDFMNAAEAMIRANRRIKNEFYVDEAMNVAVEQGLRVKVFEVEHYICWGTPRDLDTYNYWHGWFADTGL
;
A
#
# COMPACT_ATOMS: atom_id res chain seq x y z
N ILE A 1 -4.80 9.40 14.63
CA ILE A 1 -4.22 8.24 15.28
C ILE A 1 -3.19 8.72 16.30
N ALA A 2 -3.43 8.48 17.61
CA ALA A 2 -2.53 8.93 18.69
C ALA A 2 -2.09 10.41 18.54
N GLY A 3 -3.05 11.31 18.33
CA GLY A 3 -2.82 12.75 18.23
C GLY A 3 -2.22 13.25 16.90
N LYS A 4 -2.11 12.37 15.89
CA LYS A 4 -1.61 12.74 14.54
C LYS A 4 -2.61 12.36 13.46
N PRO A 5 -2.62 13.05 12.31
CA PRO A 5 -3.38 12.60 11.14
C PRO A 5 -3.00 11.15 10.75
N MET A 6 -3.97 10.37 10.30
CA MET A 6 -3.78 8.96 9.94
C MET A 6 -2.69 8.80 8.87
N ILE A 7 -2.72 9.61 7.82
CA ILE A 7 -1.71 9.63 6.75
C ILE A 7 -0.28 9.84 7.26
N VAL A 8 -0.11 10.66 8.31
CA VAL A 8 1.22 10.91 8.91
C VAL A 8 1.75 9.64 9.57
N ARG A 9 0.89 8.88 10.24
CA ARG A 9 1.27 7.60 10.84
C ARG A 9 1.56 6.56 9.76
N ALA A 10 0.70 6.45 8.76
CA ALA A 10 0.86 5.49 7.68
C ALA A 10 2.15 5.75 6.87
N ALA A 11 2.38 6.99 6.44
CA ALA A 11 3.60 7.34 5.71
C ALA A 11 4.87 7.14 6.54
N GLY A 12 4.81 7.39 7.84
CA GLY A 12 5.93 7.18 8.75
C GLY A 12 6.37 5.72 8.92
N CYS A 13 5.55 4.75 8.46
CA CYS A 13 5.90 3.33 8.46
C CYS A 13 6.54 2.87 7.13
N LEU A 14 6.56 3.72 6.10
CA LEU A 14 7.16 3.38 4.81
C LEU A 14 8.67 3.63 4.80
N PRO A 15 9.43 3.01 3.88
CA PRO A 15 10.85 3.32 3.69
C PRO A 15 11.02 4.81 3.43
N LYS A 16 12.06 5.39 4.01
CA LYS A 16 12.38 6.81 3.80
C LYS A 16 12.84 7.03 2.35
N PRO A 17 12.11 7.80 1.54
CA PRO A 17 12.47 8.05 0.16
C PRO A 17 13.33 9.33 0.03
N ASP A 18 13.90 9.54 -1.16
CA ASP A 18 14.50 10.81 -1.55
C ASP A 18 13.43 11.91 -1.75
N GLN A 19 12.22 11.52 -2.14
CA GLN A 19 11.09 12.44 -2.35
C GLN A 19 9.77 11.78 -1.97
N TRP A 20 8.93 12.54 -1.25
CA TRP A 20 7.54 12.18 -0.98
C TRP A 20 6.60 12.84 -1.98
N ILE A 21 5.60 12.09 -2.45
CA ILE A 21 4.50 12.63 -3.24
C ILE A 21 3.19 12.21 -2.57
N PHE A 22 2.41 13.17 -2.14
CA PHE A 22 1.10 12.95 -1.54
C PHE A 22 0.01 13.43 -2.49
N VAL A 23 -0.96 12.57 -2.77
CA VAL A 23 -2.16 12.93 -3.52
C VAL A 23 -3.28 13.16 -2.52
N CYS A 24 -3.70 14.41 -2.36
CA CYS A 24 -4.64 14.83 -1.34
C CYS A 24 -5.92 15.38 -1.98
N ARG A 25 -7.08 15.08 -1.38
CA ARG A 25 -8.34 15.70 -1.78
C ARG A 25 -8.31 17.19 -1.43
N GLN A 26 -8.80 18.02 -2.35
CA GLN A 26 -8.84 19.46 -2.17
C GLN A 26 -9.62 19.88 -0.91
N GLU A 27 -10.67 19.16 -0.56
CA GLU A 27 -11.43 19.40 0.68
C GLU A 27 -10.57 19.19 1.94
N HIS A 28 -9.73 18.14 1.99
CA HIS A 28 -8.84 17.92 3.14
C HIS A 28 -7.75 18.98 3.25
N ILE A 29 -7.31 19.52 2.11
CA ILE A 29 -6.38 20.66 2.09
C ILE A 29 -7.08 21.90 2.66
N ALA A 30 -8.30 22.21 2.18
CA ALA A 30 -9.04 23.41 2.58
C ALA A 30 -9.49 23.37 4.05
N GLU A 31 -9.97 22.22 4.52
CA GLU A 31 -10.58 22.09 5.85
C GLU A 31 -9.56 21.76 6.95
N ALA A 32 -8.57 20.90 6.64
CA ALA A 32 -7.62 20.38 7.62
C ALA A 32 -6.17 20.85 7.41
N GLN A 33 -5.89 21.62 6.36
CA GLN A 33 -4.54 22.12 6.01
C GLN A 33 -3.52 20.94 6.00
N ILE A 34 -3.95 19.77 5.52
CA ILE A 34 -3.15 18.56 5.58
C ILE A 34 -1.85 18.67 4.77
N ASP A 35 -1.85 19.46 3.70
CA ASP A 35 -0.66 19.76 2.88
C ASP A 35 0.43 20.48 3.69
N CYS A 36 0.05 21.45 4.54
CA CYS A 36 0.99 22.15 5.42
C CYS A 36 1.62 21.19 6.42
N GLU A 37 0.82 20.30 7.02
CA GLU A 37 1.30 19.31 7.98
C GLU A 37 2.23 18.29 7.31
N LEU A 38 1.88 17.80 6.13
CA LEU A 38 2.71 16.85 5.39
C LEU A 38 4.04 17.47 4.94
N ARG A 39 4.06 18.70 4.41
CA ARG A 39 5.29 19.39 4.03
C ARG A 39 6.22 19.65 5.22
N LYS A 40 5.65 19.88 6.41
CA LYS A 40 6.40 20.10 7.63
C LYS A 40 7.09 18.85 8.14
N LEU A 41 6.44 17.69 8.02
CA LEU A 41 6.91 16.42 8.58
C LEU A 41 7.71 15.57 7.59
N PHE A 42 7.47 15.73 6.29
CA PHE A 42 8.09 14.96 5.23
C PHE A 42 8.79 15.90 4.23
N THR A 43 10.12 15.85 4.20
CA THR A 43 10.92 16.75 3.37
C THR A 43 11.94 15.95 2.56
N PRO A 44 12.00 16.16 1.22
CA PRO A 44 11.11 16.99 0.41
C PRO A 44 9.75 16.32 0.17
N ALA A 45 8.67 17.09 0.19
CA ALA A 45 7.33 16.61 -0.10
C ALA A 45 6.64 17.45 -1.18
N GLU A 46 6.09 16.78 -2.17
CA GLU A 46 5.21 17.35 -3.19
C GLU A 46 3.75 16.95 -2.90
N ILE A 47 2.83 17.90 -3.03
CA ILE A 47 1.40 17.68 -2.85
C ILE A 47 0.69 17.85 -4.16
N ILE A 48 -0.05 16.85 -4.59
CA ILE A 48 -0.94 16.87 -5.74
C ILE A 48 -2.36 16.99 -5.21
N SER A 49 -3.04 18.08 -5.53
CA SER A 49 -4.44 18.29 -5.15
C SER A 49 -5.37 17.65 -6.18
N VAL A 50 -6.40 16.96 -5.70
CA VAL A 50 -7.47 16.41 -6.55
C VAL A 50 -8.83 16.89 -6.08
N ASP A 51 -9.66 17.30 -7.03
CA ASP A 51 -10.98 17.91 -6.81
C ASP A 51 -12.13 16.89 -6.85
N ARG A 52 -11.83 15.64 -7.24
CA ARG A 52 -12.81 14.55 -7.40
C ARG A 52 -12.23 13.20 -7.03
N LEU A 53 -13.10 12.24 -6.79
CA LEU A 53 -12.71 10.84 -6.65
C LEU A 53 -12.20 10.32 -7.99
N THR A 54 -11.06 9.64 -7.96
CA THR A 54 -10.52 8.92 -9.11
C THR A 54 -11.21 7.57 -9.28
N GLU A 55 -10.92 6.90 -10.38
CA GLU A 55 -11.47 5.57 -10.65
C GLU A 55 -10.70 4.44 -9.93
N GLY A 56 -10.08 4.74 -8.78
CA GLY A 56 -9.37 3.79 -7.93
C GLY A 56 -7.92 4.19 -7.64
N GLN A 57 -7.27 3.41 -6.76
CA GLN A 57 -5.93 3.71 -6.25
C GLN A 57 -4.89 3.84 -7.37
N ALA A 58 -4.91 2.97 -8.37
CA ALA A 58 -3.94 3.03 -9.47
C ALA A 58 -4.07 4.34 -10.28
N CYS A 59 -5.32 4.80 -10.53
CA CYS A 59 -5.55 6.08 -11.20
C CYS A 59 -5.05 7.25 -10.34
N THR A 60 -5.25 7.20 -9.03
CA THR A 60 -4.72 8.21 -8.10
C THR A 60 -3.19 8.26 -8.16
N CYS A 61 -2.52 7.10 -8.13
CA CYS A 61 -1.06 7.04 -8.22
C CYS A 61 -0.51 7.57 -9.55
N LEU A 62 -1.22 7.33 -10.67
CA LEU A 62 -0.82 7.83 -11.99
C LEU A 62 -0.90 9.36 -12.13
N LEU A 63 -1.61 10.07 -11.26
CA LEU A 63 -1.56 11.54 -11.22
C LEU A 63 -0.16 12.07 -10.92
N ALA A 64 0.68 11.26 -10.29
CA ALA A 64 2.06 11.58 -9.98
C ALA A 64 3.06 11.24 -11.09
N LYS A 65 2.62 10.66 -12.22
CA LYS A 65 3.52 10.09 -13.25
C LYS A 65 4.59 11.05 -13.76
N ASP A 66 4.21 12.33 -13.98
CA ASP A 66 5.13 13.36 -14.49
C ASP A 66 6.17 13.82 -13.46
N LYS A 67 6.03 13.37 -12.20
CA LYS A 67 6.94 13.65 -11.09
C LYS A 67 7.88 12.47 -10.79
N LEU A 68 7.64 11.33 -11.45
CA LEU A 68 8.38 10.10 -11.22
C LEU A 68 9.43 9.92 -12.31
N ALA A 69 10.70 9.84 -11.92
CA ALA A 69 11.74 9.36 -12.82
C ALA A 69 11.52 7.86 -13.09
N SER A 70 11.38 7.45 -14.35
CA SER A 70 11.00 6.09 -14.74
C SER A 70 11.95 5.00 -14.20
N GLY A 71 13.21 5.32 -13.96
CA GLY A 71 14.22 4.41 -13.39
C GLY A 71 14.31 4.42 -11.87
N ALA A 72 13.60 5.34 -11.18
CA ALA A 72 13.64 5.43 -9.73
C ALA A 72 12.85 4.30 -9.06
N VAL A 73 13.27 3.90 -7.85
CA VAL A 73 12.47 3.02 -7.00
C VAL A 73 11.21 3.76 -6.57
N LEU A 74 10.07 3.11 -6.71
CA LEU A 74 8.76 3.65 -6.31
C LEU A 74 8.13 2.77 -5.24
N THR A 75 7.86 3.33 -4.07
CA THR A 75 6.98 2.69 -3.09
C THR A 75 5.65 3.43 -3.04
N ILE A 76 4.58 2.70 -3.26
CA ILE A 76 3.19 3.15 -3.12
C ILE A 76 2.70 2.67 -1.76
N GLY A 77 2.06 3.54 -0.99
CA GLY A 77 1.46 3.20 0.30
C GLY A 77 0.01 3.66 0.41
N ALA A 78 -0.79 2.88 1.12
CA ALA A 78 -2.11 3.30 1.58
C ALA A 78 -1.98 4.31 2.74
N CYS A 79 -3.07 5.00 3.06
CA CYS A 79 -3.09 6.05 4.09
C CYS A 79 -3.77 5.63 5.41
N ASP A 80 -4.20 4.36 5.52
CA ASP A 80 -5.12 3.86 6.54
C ASP A 80 -4.62 2.61 7.27
N ASN A 81 -3.31 2.42 7.31
CA ASN A 81 -2.69 1.30 8.01
C ASN A 81 -1.29 1.64 8.53
N ALA A 82 -0.79 0.80 9.42
CA ALA A 82 0.60 0.81 9.84
C ALA A 82 1.20 -0.60 9.73
N MET A 83 2.51 -0.65 9.62
CA MET A 83 3.26 -1.88 9.56
C MET A 83 4.60 -1.74 10.27
N ASN A 84 5.11 -2.87 10.74
CA ASN A 84 6.50 -2.99 11.21
C ASN A 84 7.22 -4.06 10.41
N TYR A 85 8.46 -3.78 10.02
CA TYR A 85 9.30 -4.66 9.23
C TYR A 85 10.78 -4.33 9.49
N ASP A 86 11.66 -5.25 9.17
CA ASP A 86 13.11 -5.01 9.19
C ASP A 86 13.53 -4.24 7.93
N PRO A 87 14.05 -3.00 8.05
CA PRO A 87 14.53 -2.22 6.92
C PRO A 87 15.66 -2.90 6.13
N ALA A 88 16.55 -3.64 6.80
CA ALA A 88 17.63 -4.35 6.11
C ALA A 88 17.09 -5.50 5.27
N HIS A 89 16.05 -6.21 5.76
CA HIS A 89 15.36 -7.22 4.99
C HIS A 89 14.65 -6.61 3.77
N PHE A 90 14.01 -5.45 3.92
CA PHE A 90 13.39 -4.74 2.78
C PHE A 90 14.42 -4.38 1.71
N GLU A 91 15.53 -3.74 2.10
CA GLU A 91 16.59 -3.36 1.17
C GLU A 91 17.19 -4.58 0.44
N ALA A 92 17.42 -5.67 1.15
CA ALA A 92 17.89 -6.91 0.56
C ALA A 92 16.87 -7.48 -0.46
N ALA A 93 15.57 -7.44 -0.13
CA ALA A 93 14.50 -7.97 -0.97
C ALA A 93 14.38 -7.18 -2.30
N ILE A 94 14.32 -5.83 -2.22
CA ILE A 94 14.15 -5.01 -3.42
C ILE A 94 15.43 -4.95 -4.27
N SER A 95 16.61 -5.07 -3.65
CA SER A 95 17.88 -5.08 -4.36
C SER A 95 18.18 -6.40 -5.04
N ALA A 96 17.48 -7.48 -4.68
CA ALA A 96 17.73 -8.82 -5.22
C ALA A 96 17.68 -8.82 -6.76
N PRO A 97 18.62 -9.54 -7.44
CA PRO A 97 18.71 -9.53 -8.90
C PRO A 97 17.49 -10.17 -9.57
N ASP A 98 16.75 -11.02 -8.84
CA ASP A 98 15.55 -11.71 -9.29
C ASP A 98 14.26 -11.09 -8.75
N CYS A 99 14.29 -9.79 -8.40
CA CYS A 99 13.15 -9.00 -7.96
C CYS A 99 13.03 -7.72 -8.79
N ASP A 100 11.85 -7.49 -9.38
CA ASP A 100 11.49 -6.26 -10.09
C ASP A 100 10.42 -5.46 -9.31
N ALA A 101 9.59 -6.15 -8.50
CA ALA A 101 8.61 -5.51 -7.65
C ALA A 101 8.27 -6.37 -6.42
N LEU A 102 7.79 -5.71 -5.36
CA LEU A 102 7.34 -6.32 -4.11
C LEU A 102 5.87 -6.00 -3.88
N ILE A 103 5.10 -7.01 -3.47
CA ILE A 103 3.78 -6.84 -2.86
C ILE A 103 3.97 -7.01 -1.36
N TRP A 104 3.64 -5.97 -0.60
CA TRP A 104 3.72 -6.02 0.86
C TRP A 104 2.53 -6.76 1.42
N THR A 105 2.79 -7.76 2.25
CA THR A 105 1.79 -8.69 2.74
C THR A 105 1.94 -8.96 4.23
N PHE A 106 0.88 -9.47 4.82
CA PHE A 106 0.92 -10.01 6.17
C PHE A 106 0.17 -11.35 6.21
N ARG A 107 0.47 -12.15 7.23
CA ARG A 107 -0.25 -13.40 7.58
C ARG A 107 -0.48 -13.47 9.08
N ARG A 108 -1.23 -14.47 9.52
CA ARG A 108 -1.45 -14.79 10.96
C ARG A 108 -2.05 -13.65 11.77
N ASN A 109 -2.79 -12.77 11.12
CA ASN A 109 -3.49 -11.68 11.78
C ASN A 109 -5.01 -11.95 11.76
N PRO A 110 -5.67 -12.02 12.95
CA PRO A 110 -7.09 -12.35 13.03
C PRO A 110 -8.01 -11.30 12.40
N ALA A 111 -7.52 -10.10 12.10
CA ALA A 111 -8.31 -9.07 11.40
C ALA A 111 -8.88 -9.58 10.07
N VAL A 112 -8.17 -10.49 9.36
CA VAL A 112 -8.66 -11.07 8.11
C VAL A 112 -9.92 -11.92 8.26
N LEU A 113 -10.22 -12.42 9.47
CA LEU A 113 -11.39 -13.25 9.74
C LEU A 113 -12.70 -12.46 9.80
N GLN A 114 -12.62 -11.14 9.97
CA GLN A 114 -13.81 -10.28 10.04
C GLN A 114 -14.54 -10.22 8.70
N ASP A 115 -13.83 -9.90 7.64
CA ASP A 115 -14.30 -10.01 6.26
C ASP A 115 -13.09 -10.23 5.33
N PRO A 116 -12.79 -11.47 4.95
CA PRO A 116 -11.68 -11.78 4.05
C PRO A 116 -11.80 -11.12 2.67
N ARG A 117 -13.00 -10.69 2.25
CA ARG A 117 -13.24 -10.01 0.98
C ARG A 117 -12.81 -8.53 0.97
N MET A 118 -12.32 -8.02 2.09
CA MET A 118 -11.74 -6.68 2.15
C MET A 118 -10.32 -6.63 1.60
N TYR A 119 -9.62 -7.77 1.55
CA TYR A 119 -8.20 -7.84 1.19
C TYR A 119 -7.99 -8.33 -0.24
N GLY A 120 -6.85 -7.96 -0.82
CA GLY A 120 -6.22 -8.69 -1.91
C GLY A 120 -5.44 -9.88 -1.33
N TRP A 121 -5.32 -10.98 -2.08
CA TRP A 121 -4.69 -12.22 -1.64
C TRP A 121 -3.64 -12.66 -2.65
N VAL A 122 -2.44 -12.96 -2.19
CA VAL A 122 -1.32 -13.28 -3.09
C VAL A 122 -1.09 -14.79 -3.14
N ASP A 123 -1.24 -15.36 -4.33
CA ASP A 123 -0.79 -16.71 -4.65
C ASP A 123 0.69 -16.65 -5.01
N ALA A 124 1.54 -17.16 -4.13
CA ALA A 124 2.99 -17.20 -4.31
C ALA A 124 3.52 -18.62 -4.13
N ASP A 125 4.68 -18.90 -4.73
CA ASP A 125 5.39 -20.15 -4.49
C ASP A 125 6.19 -20.13 -3.17
N ALA A 126 6.82 -21.23 -2.85
CA ALA A 126 7.63 -21.38 -1.62
C ALA A 126 8.84 -20.42 -1.57
N ALA A 127 9.28 -19.89 -2.70
CA ALA A 127 10.35 -18.89 -2.79
C ALA A 127 9.81 -17.44 -2.72
N GLY A 128 8.50 -17.29 -2.48
CA GLY A 128 7.83 -15.98 -2.42
C GLY A 128 7.58 -15.33 -3.77
N ARG A 129 7.76 -16.05 -4.89
CA ARG A 129 7.48 -15.51 -6.23
C ARG A 129 5.97 -15.51 -6.48
N VAL A 130 5.43 -14.36 -6.82
CA VAL A 130 4.00 -14.16 -7.08
C VAL A 130 3.62 -14.79 -8.43
N ARG A 131 2.54 -15.57 -8.40
CA ARG A 131 1.88 -16.10 -9.60
C ARG A 131 0.71 -15.21 -10.00
N ARG A 132 -0.07 -14.78 -9.02
CA ARG A 132 -1.22 -13.89 -9.21
C ARG A 132 -1.67 -13.24 -7.91
N VAL A 133 -2.43 -12.17 -8.02
CA VAL A 133 -3.18 -11.56 -6.92
C VAL A 133 -4.67 -11.80 -7.15
N SER A 134 -5.34 -12.38 -6.16
CA SER A 134 -6.79 -12.54 -6.12
C SER A 134 -7.40 -11.33 -5.41
N VAL A 135 -7.91 -10.37 -6.18
CA VAL A 135 -8.40 -9.11 -5.61
C VAL A 135 -9.81 -9.29 -5.03
N LYS A 136 -9.94 -9.06 -3.71
CA LYS A 136 -11.21 -9.17 -2.97
C LYS A 136 -11.84 -10.58 -2.93
N VAL A 137 -11.08 -11.62 -3.29
CA VAL A 137 -11.54 -13.02 -3.26
C VAL A 137 -10.51 -13.87 -2.52
N PRO A 138 -10.82 -14.44 -1.35
CA PRO A 138 -9.91 -15.31 -0.59
C PRO A 138 -9.42 -16.50 -1.42
N LEU A 139 -8.16 -16.91 -1.20
CA LEU A 139 -7.55 -18.06 -1.89
C LEU A 139 -7.95 -19.40 -1.26
N SER A 140 -8.19 -19.41 0.05
CA SER A 140 -8.50 -20.62 0.79
C SER A 140 -9.55 -20.38 1.89
N ASP A 141 -9.98 -21.45 2.53
CA ASP A 141 -10.84 -21.44 3.74
C ASP A 141 -10.05 -21.10 5.03
N LYS A 142 -8.74 -20.90 4.91
CA LYS A 142 -7.83 -20.57 6.02
C LYS A 142 -7.07 -19.26 5.77
N PRO A 143 -7.78 -18.15 5.66
CA PRO A 143 -7.20 -16.87 5.21
C PRO A 143 -6.05 -16.37 6.09
N MET A 144 -5.96 -16.79 7.35
CA MET A 144 -4.82 -16.45 8.20
C MET A 144 -3.48 -17.06 7.73
N ASN A 145 -3.51 -18.09 6.89
CA ASN A 145 -2.31 -18.71 6.34
C ASN A 145 -1.90 -18.12 4.99
N ASP A 146 -2.81 -17.39 4.35
CA ASP A 146 -2.59 -16.80 3.03
C ASP A 146 -1.98 -15.40 3.16
N HIS A 147 -1.22 -14.97 2.16
CA HIS A 147 -0.66 -13.64 2.10
C HIS A 147 -1.75 -12.61 1.78
N ALA A 148 -2.17 -11.83 2.78
CA ALA A 148 -3.08 -10.71 2.60
C ALA A 148 -2.29 -9.44 2.23
N VAL A 149 -2.77 -8.70 1.23
CA VAL A 149 -2.14 -7.45 0.76
C VAL A 149 -2.40 -6.33 1.76
N ILE A 150 -1.36 -5.58 2.11
CA ILE A 150 -1.44 -4.41 3.01
C ILE A 150 -1.99 -3.17 2.28
N GLY A 151 -1.83 -3.11 0.94
CA GLY A 151 -2.03 -1.89 0.16
C GLY A 151 -0.74 -1.08 0.00
N ALA A 152 0.41 -1.70 0.25
CA ALA A 152 1.72 -1.17 -0.07
C ALA A 152 2.40 -2.04 -1.15
N PHE A 153 3.10 -1.37 -2.07
CA PHE A 153 3.74 -1.98 -3.24
C PHE A 153 5.04 -1.25 -3.54
N THR A 154 6.09 -1.98 -3.88
CA THR A 154 7.35 -1.36 -4.30
C THR A 154 7.76 -1.87 -5.67
N PHE A 155 8.05 -0.97 -6.58
CA PHE A 155 8.61 -1.27 -7.90
C PHE A 155 10.06 -0.81 -7.93
N LYS A 156 10.95 -1.65 -8.43
CA LYS A 156 12.36 -1.32 -8.61
C LYS A 156 12.56 -0.18 -9.61
N ARG A 157 11.62 -0.02 -10.53
CA ARG A 157 11.54 1.08 -11.48
C ARG A 157 10.10 1.60 -11.55
N ALA A 158 9.91 2.89 -11.32
CA ALA A 158 8.60 3.53 -11.41
C ALA A 158 7.93 3.34 -12.78
N GLY A 159 8.73 3.26 -13.85
CA GLY A 159 8.25 2.98 -15.20
C GLY A 159 7.51 1.65 -15.32
N ASP A 160 7.90 0.64 -14.57
CA ASP A 160 7.22 -0.66 -14.58
C ASP A 160 5.80 -0.57 -13.99
N PHE A 161 5.64 0.21 -12.91
CA PHE A 161 4.31 0.51 -12.38
C PHE A 161 3.45 1.26 -13.40
N MET A 162 3.99 2.34 -13.99
CA MET A 162 3.25 3.16 -14.96
C MET A 162 2.79 2.31 -16.15
N ASN A 163 3.67 1.48 -16.70
CA ASN A 163 3.36 0.58 -17.82
C ASN A 163 2.26 -0.43 -17.46
N ALA A 164 2.36 -1.07 -16.29
CA ALA A 164 1.38 -2.06 -15.84
C ALA A 164 0.01 -1.40 -15.57
N ALA A 165 0.00 -0.27 -14.85
CA ALA A 165 -1.24 0.44 -14.51
C ALA A 165 -1.93 1.00 -15.79
N GLU A 166 -1.20 1.60 -16.71
CA GLU A 166 -1.77 2.07 -17.98
C GLU A 166 -2.28 0.92 -18.85
N ALA A 167 -1.57 -0.22 -18.90
CA ALA A 167 -2.04 -1.40 -19.62
C ALA A 167 -3.33 -1.97 -19.01
N MET A 168 -3.41 -2.03 -17.67
CA MET A 168 -4.62 -2.41 -16.94
C MET A 168 -5.81 -1.52 -17.30
N ILE A 169 -5.61 -0.20 -17.30
CA ILE A 169 -6.65 0.80 -17.62
C ILE A 169 -7.09 0.66 -19.08
N ARG A 170 -6.14 0.56 -20.04
CA ARG A 170 -6.46 0.35 -21.46
C ARG A 170 -7.28 -0.93 -21.69
N ALA A 171 -6.99 -2.00 -20.95
CA ALA A 171 -7.72 -3.25 -21.02
C ALA A 171 -9.04 -3.23 -20.20
N ASN A 172 -9.33 -2.12 -19.52
CA ASN A 172 -10.49 -1.94 -18.63
C ASN A 172 -10.66 -3.03 -17.58
N ARG A 173 -9.53 -3.49 -16.99
CA ARG A 173 -9.51 -4.53 -15.95
C ARG A 173 -9.90 -3.93 -14.61
N ARG A 174 -11.18 -3.87 -14.32
CA ARG A 174 -11.76 -3.29 -13.10
C ARG A 174 -12.19 -4.35 -12.12
N ILE A 175 -12.04 -4.07 -10.86
CA ILE A 175 -12.61 -4.84 -9.75
C ILE A 175 -13.61 -3.91 -9.04
N LYS A 176 -14.89 -4.30 -8.99
CA LYS A 176 -15.95 -3.47 -8.38
C LYS A 176 -15.95 -2.01 -8.91
N ASN A 177 -15.77 -1.84 -10.21
CA ASN A 177 -15.68 -0.55 -10.91
C ASN A 177 -14.44 0.30 -10.62
N GLU A 178 -13.44 -0.22 -9.90
CA GLU A 178 -12.22 0.50 -9.56
C GLU A 178 -10.98 -0.17 -10.17
N PHE A 179 -9.93 0.63 -10.41
CA PHE A 179 -8.60 0.18 -10.80
C PHE A 179 -7.69 0.09 -9.56
N TYR A 180 -7.51 -1.13 -9.05
CA TYR A 180 -6.64 -1.42 -7.91
C TYR A 180 -5.19 -1.60 -8.35
N VAL A 181 -4.24 -1.19 -7.50
CA VAL A 181 -2.81 -1.51 -7.72
C VAL A 181 -2.56 -3.00 -7.64
N ASP A 182 -3.33 -3.74 -6.82
CA ASP A 182 -3.34 -5.21 -6.79
C ASP A 182 -3.49 -5.82 -8.19
N GLU A 183 -4.42 -5.30 -9.00
CA GLU A 183 -4.65 -5.78 -10.36
C GLU A 183 -3.55 -5.31 -11.32
N ALA A 184 -2.95 -4.14 -11.09
CA ALA A 184 -1.76 -3.73 -11.82
C ALA A 184 -0.58 -4.67 -11.57
N MET A 185 -0.48 -5.27 -10.37
CA MET A 185 0.53 -6.30 -10.09
C MET A 185 0.30 -7.58 -10.91
N ASN A 186 -0.97 -7.98 -11.17
CA ASN A 186 -1.26 -9.08 -12.09
C ASN A 186 -0.73 -8.77 -13.50
N VAL A 187 -1.00 -7.56 -13.99
CA VAL A 187 -0.49 -7.12 -15.30
C VAL A 187 1.05 -7.11 -15.33
N ALA A 188 1.69 -6.67 -14.24
CA ALA A 188 3.15 -6.70 -14.12
C ALA A 188 3.70 -8.13 -14.23
N VAL A 189 3.07 -9.11 -13.55
CA VAL A 189 3.43 -10.54 -13.66
C VAL A 189 3.25 -11.04 -15.10
N GLU A 190 2.11 -10.72 -15.73
CA GLU A 190 1.82 -11.09 -17.14
C GLU A 190 2.82 -10.49 -18.13
N GLN A 191 3.37 -9.30 -17.83
CA GLN A 191 4.42 -8.64 -18.59
C GLN A 191 5.83 -9.22 -18.32
N GLY A 192 5.93 -10.23 -17.45
CA GLY A 192 7.18 -10.93 -17.16
C GLY A 192 8.02 -10.31 -16.04
N LEU A 193 7.49 -9.36 -15.26
CA LEU A 193 8.17 -8.85 -14.08
C LEU A 193 8.26 -9.94 -13.00
N ARG A 194 9.40 -10.00 -12.34
CA ARG A 194 9.65 -10.91 -11.22
C ARG A 194 9.12 -10.25 -9.93
N VAL A 195 7.84 -10.49 -9.67
CA VAL A 195 7.15 -9.96 -8.49
C VAL A 195 7.31 -10.93 -7.33
N LYS A 196 7.65 -10.43 -6.14
CA LYS A 196 7.77 -11.22 -4.91
C LYS A 196 6.89 -10.67 -3.80
N VAL A 197 6.55 -11.53 -2.84
CA VAL A 197 5.96 -11.09 -1.58
C VAL A 197 7.03 -10.52 -0.66
N PHE A 198 6.69 -9.44 0.05
CA PHE A 198 7.43 -8.95 1.19
C PHE A 198 6.51 -9.01 2.41
N GLU A 199 6.74 -9.99 3.30
CA GLU A 199 5.91 -10.19 4.48
C GLU A 199 6.41 -9.29 5.61
N VAL A 200 5.52 -8.45 6.15
CA VAL A 200 5.81 -7.61 7.31
C VAL A 200 5.64 -8.39 8.62
N GLU A 201 6.32 -7.95 9.67
CA GLU A 201 6.26 -8.57 10.99
C GLU A 201 4.92 -8.31 11.67
N HIS A 202 4.44 -7.06 11.60
CA HIS A 202 3.18 -6.64 12.19
C HIS A 202 2.41 -5.73 11.24
N TYR A 203 1.08 -5.85 11.29
CA TYR A 203 0.15 -5.05 10.52
C TYR A 203 -0.99 -4.57 11.40
N ILE A 204 -1.33 -3.29 11.28
CA ILE A 204 -2.47 -2.65 11.94
C ILE A 204 -3.31 -1.95 10.89
N CYS A 205 -4.60 -2.29 10.82
CA CYS A 205 -5.58 -1.65 9.94
C CYS A 205 -6.30 -0.52 10.69
N TRP A 206 -6.57 0.57 9.97
CA TRP A 206 -7.43 1.68 10.40
C TRP A 206 -8.51 1.99 9.34
N GLY A 207 -8.62 1.13 8.32
CA GLY A 207 -9.41 1.38 7.12
C GLY A 207 -10.92 1.33 7.31
N THR A 208 -11.41 0.85 8.49
CA THR A 208 -12.82 0.92 8.85
C THR A 208 -13.01 1.61 10.20
N PRO A 209 -14.20 2.20 10.47
CA PRO A 209 -14.52 2.75 11.80
C PRO A 209 -14.27 1.74 12.92
N ARG A 210 -14.62 0.47 12.71
CA ARG A 210 -14.42 -0.59 13.70
C ARG A 210 -12.94 -0.88 13.97
N ASP A 211 -12.10 -0.88 12.94
CA ASP A 211 -10.66 -1.07 13.10
C ASP A 211 -10.06 0.08 13.91
N LEU A 212 -10.49 1.31 13.59
CA LEU A 212 -10.06 2.50 14.31
C LEU A 212 -10.51 2.50 15.77
N ASP A 213 -11.75 2.12 16.05
CA ASP A 213 -12.28 1.99 17.42
C ASP A 213 -11.51 0.93 18.21
N THR A 214 -11.22 -0.21 17.60
CA THR A 214 -10.42 -1.28 18.21
C THR A 214 -9.01 -0.80 18.54
N TYR A 215 -8.37 -0.08 17.60
CA TYR A 215 -7.06 0.50 17.83
C TYR A 215 -7.09 1.52 18.98
N ASN A 216 -8.05 2.44 18.99
CA ASN A 216 -8.17 3.48 20.02
C ASN A 216 -8.41 2.88 21.40
N TYR A 217 -9.24 1.82 21.50
CA TYR A 217 -9.48 1.09 22.74
C TYR A 217 -8.17 0.53 23.32
N TRP A 218 -7.41 -0.21 22.53
CA TRP A 218 -6.17 -0.81 23.01
C TRP A 218 -5.07 0.23 23.27
N HIS A 219 -4.97 1.24 22.43
CA HIS A 219 -4.02 2.34 22.62
C HIS A 219 -4.28 3.07 23.95
N GLY A 220 -5.54 3.36 24.26
CA GLY A 220 -5.93 3.96 25.55
C GLY A 220 -5.58 3.04 26.71
N TRP A 221 -5.94 1.75 26.61
CA TRP A 221 -5.70 0.78 27.68
C TRP A 221 -4.19 0.65 28.02
N PHE A 222 -3.34 0.54 27.00
CA PHE A 222 -1.87 0.47 27.21
C PHE A 222 -1.30 1.79 27.77
N ALA A 223 -1.80 2.93 27.34
CA ALA A 223 -1.38 4.23 27.88
C ALA A 223 -1.73 4.37 29.36
N ASP A 224 -2.92 3.92 29.77
CA ASP A 224 -3.42 4.02 31.15
C ASP A 224 -2.72 3.01 32.09
N THR A 225 -2.31 1.85 31.57
CA THR A 225 -1.68 0.78 32.37
C THR A 225 -0.15 0.89 32.41
N GLY A 226 0.44 1.76 31.60
CA GLY A 226 1.90 1.95 31.54
C GLY A 226 2.66 0.74 30.96
N LEU A 227 1.98 -0.13 30.21
CA LEU A 227 2.53 -1.31 29.53
C LEU A 227 2.98 -0.97 28.11
#